data_77366ffe4cb4f8564e4882d559f0da1e
#
_entry.id   77366ffe4cb4f8564e4882d559f0da1e
#
_cell.length_a   1.000
_cell.length_b   1.000
_cell.length_c   1.000
_cell.angle_alpha   90.00
_cell.angle_beta   90.00
_cell.angle_gamma   90.00
#
_symmetry.space_group_name_H-M   'P 1'
#
loop_
_entity.id
_entity.type
_entity.pdbx_description
1 polymer ?
#
loop_
_entity_poly.entity_id
_entity_poly.type
_entity_poly.pdbx_seq_one_letter_code
_entity_poly.pdbx_strand_id
1 'polypeptide(L)'
;FSARDRVMKLSIAEQQQVEIARALHRNSRILVMDEPTAALSSRETAQLFDLIKRLRSAGMAIIYISHRMAEVYELADRVSVLRDGQYVGSLLRETLNAAELVRMMVGRPLSDLFNKAPATISGQPRLNVEALADGGKIHPCSLHVRPGEIVGLAGLVGAGRSELAQLIFGIRHATHGTVAIDGQSVHITSPRD
;
A
#
# COMPACT_ATOMS: atom_id res chain seq x y z
N PHE A 1 -16.68 -16.11 0.97
CA PHE A 1 -16.11 -17.46 0.83
C PHE A 1 -16.81 -18.46 1.74
N SER A 2 -16.71 -19.75 1.42
CA SER A 2 -17.32 -20.85 2.17
C SER A 2 -16.32 -21.52 3.11
N ALA A 3 -16.79 -22.11 4.23
CA ALA A 3 -15.94 -22.90 5.13
C ALA A 3 -15.32 -24.15 4.46
N ARG A 4 -15.78 -24.52 3.27
CA ARG A 4 -15.25 -25.66 2.47
C ARG A 4 -14.22 -25.22 1.45
N ASP A 5 -14.00 -23.92 1.26
CA ASP A 5 -13.04 -23.42 0.29
C ASP A 5 -11.61 -23.66 0.78
N ARG A 6 -10.72 -23.99 -0.15
CA ARG A 6 -9.30 -24.13 0.18
C ARG A 6 -8.69 -22.76 0.38
N VAL A 7 -8.01 -22.53 1.50
CA VAL A 7 -7.38 -21.24 1.85
C VAL A 7 -6.47 -20.72 0.73
N MET A 8 -5.74 -21.59 0.05
CA MET A 8 -4.88 -21.22 -1.10
C MET A 8 -5.63 -20.58 -2.29
N LYS A 9 -6.95 -20.75 -2.38
CA LYS A 9 -7.78 -20.18 -3.45
C LYS A 9 -8.45 -18.87 -3.05
N LEU A 10 -8.35 -18.51 -1.78
CA LEU A 10 -8.89 -17.25 -1.25
C LEU A 10 -8.02 -16.07 -1.66
N SER A 11 -8.62 -14.89 -1.79
CA SER A 11 -7.88 -13.64 -1.90
C SER A 11 -7.03 -13.42 -0.64
N ILE A 12 -5.99 -12.61 -0.73
CA ILE A 12 -5.11 -12.29 0.41
C ILE A 12 -5.93 -11.72 1.59
N ALA A 13 -6.92 -10.88 1.29
CA ALA A 13 -7.82 -10.31 2.29
C ALA A 13 -8.64 -11.39 3.02
N GLU A 14 -9.18 -12.37 2.29
CA GLU A 14 -9.93 -13.48 2.86
C GLU A 14 -9.02 -14.43 3.67
N GLN A 15 -7.80 -14.70 3.19
CA GLN A 15 -6.80 -15.47 3.94
C GLN A 15 -6.51 -14.81 5.29
N GLN A 16 -6.38 -13.48 5.33
CA GLN A 16 -6.17 -12.73 6.55
C GLN A 16 -7.35 -12.83 7.52
N GLN A 17 -8.58 -12.79 7.03
CA GLN A 17 -9.78 -13.04 7.85
C GLN A 17 -9.77 -14.44 8.46
N VAL A 18 -9.33 -15.47 7.70
CA VAL A 18 -9.19 -16.84 8.22
C VAL A 18 -8.14 -16.91 9.34
N GLU A 19 -6.99 -16.24 9.20
CA GLU A 19 -5.97 -16.23 10.26
C GLU A 19 -6.47 -15.53 11.54
N ILE A 20 -7.20 -14.44 11.40
CA ILE A 20 -7.83 -13.76 12.56
C ILE A 20 -8.85 -14.71 13.24
N ALA A 21 -9.73 -15.34 12.46
CA ALA A 21 -10.72 -16.27 12.98
C ALA A 21 -10.05 -17.47 13.70
N ARG A 22 -8.95 -17.97 13.15
CA ARG A 22 -8.15 -19.05 13.74
C ARG A 22 -7.52 -18.65 15.07
N ALA A 23 -6.98 -17.42 15.18
CA ALA A 23 -6.44 -16.90 16.43
C ALA A 23 -7.53 -16.76 17.51
N LEU A 24 -8.71 -16.28 17.13
CA LEU A 24 -9.85 -16.14 18.03
C LEU A 24 -10.41 -17.49 18.54
N HIS A 25 -10.44 -18.51 17.69
CA HIS A 25 -10.93 -19.84 18.09
C HIS A 25 -10.11 -20.48 19.21
N ARG A 26 -8.85 -20.07 19.39
CA ARG A 26 -7.95 -20.58 20.44
C ARG A 26 -8.16 -19.98 21.82
N ASN A 27 -9.21 -19.17 22.03
CA ASN A 27 -9.47 -18.46 23.30
C ASN A 27 -8.25 -17.65 23.80
N SER A 28 -7.50 -17.06 22.88
CA SER A 28 -6.32 -16.27 23.20
C SER A 28 -6.71 -15.00 23.96
N ARG A 29 -5.98 -14.66 25.01
CA ARG A 29 -6.15 -13.43 25.78
C ARG A 29 -5.34 -12.27 25.18
N ILE A 30 -4.40 -12.58 24.33
CA ILE A 30 -3.51 -11.63 23.63
C ILE A 30 -3.57 -11.94 22.15
N LEU A 31 -3.77 -10.90 21.34
CA LEU A 31 -3.77 -10.98 19.90
C LEU A 31 -2.68 -10.06 19.34
N VAL A 32 -1.80 -10.60 18.49
CA VAL A 32 -0.78 -9.83 17.77
C VAL A 32 -1.17 -9.77 16.31
N MET A 33 -1.26 -8.56 15.76
CA MET A 33 -1.55 -8.29 14.36
C MET A 33 -0.40 -7.51 13.75
N ASP A 34 0.21 -8.05 12.71
CA ASP A 34 1.31 -7.43 11.98
C ASP A 34 0.84 -6.99 10.60
N GLU A 35 0.81 -5.65 10.37
CA GLU A 35 0.33 -5.00 9.14
C GLU A 35 -1.00 -5.57 8.59
N PRO A 36 -2.06 -5.73 9.42
CA PRO A 36 -3.22 -6.51 9.05
C PRO A 36 -4.07 -5.87 7.93
N THR A 37 -3.82 -4.63 7.58
CA THR A 37 -4.56 -3.87 6.55
C THR A 37 -3.82 -3.76 5.22
N ALA A 38 -2.61 -4.30 5.10
CA ALA A 38 -1.74 -4.11 3.94
C ALA A 38 -2.42 -4.53 2.60
N ALA A 39 -3.25 -5.56 2.63
CA ALA A 39 -3.95 -6.10 1.46
C ALA A 39 -5.47 -5.83 1.46
N LEU A 40 -5.98 -5.10 2.46
CA LEU A 40 -7.40 -4.84 2.62
C LEU A 40 -7.86 -3.58 1.86
N SER A 41 -9.07 -3.63 1.33
CA SER A 41 -9.80 -2.44 0.88
C SER A 41 -10.21 -1.57 2.07
N SER A 42 -10.58 -0.30 1.83
CA SER A 42 -11.05 0.61 2.89
C SER A 42 -12.27 0.05 3.63
N ARG A 43 -13.18 -0.66 2.95
CA ARG A 43 -14.35 -1.30 3.56
C ARG A 43 -13.95 -2.44 4.49
N GLU A 44 -13.03 -3.29 4.06
CA GLU A 44 -12.53 -4.41 4.87
C GLU A 44 -11.73 -3.92 6.07
N THR A 45 -10.94 -2.85 5.89
CA THR A 45 -10.23 -2.17 6.99
C THR A 45 -11.20 -1.67 8.06
N ALA A 46 -12.31 -1.02 7.67
CA ALA A 46 -13.32 -0.57 8.62
C ALA A 46 -13.94 -1.75 9.38
N GLN A 47 -14.27 -2.85 8.70
CA GLN A 47 -14.79 -4.06 9.34
C GLN A 47 -13.79 -4.68 10.32
N LEU A 48 -12.50 -4.68 9.99
CA LEU A 48 -11.45 -5.14 10.88
C LEU A 48 -11.34 -4.25 12.13
N PHE A 49 -11.43 -2.94 11.97
CA PHE A 49 -11.39 -2.00 13.11
C PHE A 49 -12.58 -2.19 14.04
N ASP A 50 -13.78 -2.41 13.52
CA ASP A 50 -14.95 -2.73 14.32
C ASP A 50 -14.78 -4.05 15.09
N LEU A 51 -14.16 -5.05 14.47
CA LEU A 51 -13.83 -6.31 15.14
C LEU A 51 -12.81 -6.07 16.27
N ILE A 52 -11.73 -5.34 16.03
CA ILE A 52 -10.71 -4.99 17.01
C ILE A 52 -11.34 -4.26 18.21
N LYS A 53 -12.20 -3.27 17.97
CA LYS A 53 -12.88 -2.52 19.02
C LYS A 53 -13.77 -3.44 19.88
N ARG A 54 -14.49 -4.38 19.27
CA ARG A 54 -15.28 -5.39 19.99
C ARG A 54 -14.41 -6.33 20.83
N LEU A 55 -13.30 -6.82 20.28
CA LEU A 55 -12.38 -7.70 21.02
C LEU A 55 -11.72 -6.97 22.21
N ARG A 56 -11.33 -5.71 22.02
CA ARG A 56 -10.84 -4.84 23.09
C ARG A 56 -11.88 -4.69 24.20
N SER A 57 -13.12 -4.40 23.84
CA SER A 57 -14.23 -4.27 24.80
C SER A 57 -14.54 -5.56 25.54
N ALA A 58 -14.23 -6.72 24.94
CA ALA A 58 -14.32 -8.02 25.59
C ALA A 58 -13.10 -8.35 26.48
N GLY A 59 -12.16 -7.42 26.68
CA GLY A 59 -11.00 -7.57 27.57
C GLY A 59 -9.77 -8.22 26.91
N MET A 60 -9.74 -8.36 25.58
CA MET A 60 -8.57 -8.87 24.87
C MET A 60 -7.47 -7.82 24.80
N ALA A 61 -6.24 -8.19 25.16
CA ALA A 61 -5.06 -7.37 24.92
C ALA A 61 -4.62 -7.49 23.46
N ILE A 62 -4.40 -6.37 22.77
CA ILE A 62 -4.08 -6.35 21.34
C ILE A 62 -2.76 -5.61 21.12
N ILE A 63 -1.82 -6.25 20.43
CA ILE A 63 -0.60 -5.65 19.89
C ILE A 63 -0.85 -5.47 18.40
N TYR A 64 -0.92 -4.21 17.97
CA TYR A 64 -1.19 -3.84 16.59
C TYR A 64 0.04 -3.18 15.99
N ILE A 65 0.65 -3.81 14.99
CA ILE A 65 1.84 -3.31 14.31
C ILE A 65 1.41 -2.68 12.99
N SER A 66 1.71 -1.41 12.81
CA SER A 66 1.44 -0.67 11.56
C SER A 66 2.36 0.54 11.43
N HIS A 67 2.66 0.92 10.20
CA HIS A 67 3.32 2.18 9.86
C HIS A 67 2.32 3.25 9.40
N ARG A 68 1.03 2.93 9.34
CA ARG A 68 -0.04 3.83 8.88
C ARG A 68 -0.57 4.68 10.03
N MET A 69 -0.28 5.97 10.00
CA MET A 69 -0.69 6.91 11.05
C MET A 69 -2.19 6.90 11.34
N ALA A 70 -3.03 6.85 10.29
CA ALA A 70 -4.49 6.83 10.44
C ALA A 70 -4.98 5.66 11.30
N GLU A 71 -4.39 4.47 11.14
CA GLU A 71 -4.72 3.28 11.91
C GLU A 71 -4.30 3.41 13.36
N VAL A 72 -3.11 3.96 13.59
CA VAL A 72 -2.58 4.22 14.94
C VAL A 72 -3.49 5.19 15.68
N TYR A 73 -3.91 6.29 15.03
CA TYR A 73 -4.83 7.25 15.62
C TYR A 73 -6.22 6.67 15.91
N GLU A 74 -6.68 5.76 15.07
CA GLU A 74 -8.01 5.16 15.23
C GLU A 74 -8.07 4.15 16.39
N LEU A 75 -7.01 3.34 16.57
CA LEU A 75 -7.05 2.16 17.40
C LEU A 75 -6.24 2.25 18.71
N ALA A 76 -5.10 2.93 18.69
CA ALA A 76 -4.12 2.79 19.77
C ALA A 76 -4.49 3.58 21.03
N ASP A 77 -4.36 2.95 22.18
CA ASP A 77 -4.37 3.60 23.50
C ASP A 77 -2.96 4.08 23.89
N ARG A 78 -1.93 3.38 23.43
CA ARG A 78 -0.51 3.71 23.59
C ARG A 78 0.27 3.26 22.36
N VAL A 79 1.21 4.07 21.92
CA VAL A 79 2.10 3.76 20.80
C VAL A 79 3.51 3.62 21.30
N SER A 80 4.18 2.52 20.98
CA SER A 80 5.60 2.31 21.20
C SER A 80 6.32 2.30 19.87
N VAL A 81 7.35 3.10 19.72
CA VAL A 81 8.10 3.24 18.48
C VAL A 81 9.40 2.44 18.56
N LEU A 82 9.59 1.60 17.55
CA LEU A 82 10.85 0.91 17.29
C LEU A 82 11.47 1.46 16.01
N ARG A 83 12.79 1.64 16.02
CA ARG A 83 13.57 2.05 14.84
C ARG A 83 14.91 1.34 14.87
N ASP A 84 15.29 0.73 13.76
CA ASP A 84 16.56 -0.02 13.61
C ASP A 84 16.74 -1.09 14.70
N GLY A 85 15.64 -1.77 15.08
CA GLY A 85 15.61 -2.79 16.10
C GLY A 85 15.70 -2.26 17.56
N GLN A 86 15.71 -0.93 17.75
CA GLN A 86 15.80 -0.31 19.07
C GLN A 86 14.48 0.36 19.47
N TYR A 87 14.18 0.30 20.75
CA TYR A 87 13.09 1.04 21.36
C TYR A 87 13.43 2.53 21.45
N VAL A 88 12.63 3.39 20.80
CA VAL A 88 12.83 4.84 20.77
C VAL A 88 12.06 5.56 21.86
N GLY A 89 10.85 5.07 22.16
CA GLY A 89 9.97 5.66 23.18
C GLY A 89 8.51 5.27 23.00
N SER A 90 7.66 5.79 23.90
CA SER A 90 6.20 5.58 23.82
C SER A 90 5.46 6.90 23.96
N LEU A 91 4.31 6.99 23.31
CA LEU A 91 3.34 8.07 23.43
C LEU A 91 1.99 7.49 23.87
N LEU A 92 1.34 8.14 24.82
CA LEU A 92 -0.03 7.85 25.21
C LEU A 92 -0.98 8.53 24.21
N ARG A 93 -2.22 8.03 24.13
CA ARG A 93 -3.25 8.58 23.23
C ARG A 93 -3.44 10.09 23.42
N GLU A 94 -3.43 10.56 24.67
CA GLU A 94 -3.64 11.96 25.00
C GLU A 94 -2.52 12.89 24.53
N THR A 95 -1.30 12.35 24.39
CA THR A 95 -0.11 13.07 23.95
C THR A 95 0.29 12.75 22.52
N LEU A 96 -0.48 11.90 21.85
CA LEU A 96 -0.18 11.42 20.50
C LEU A 96 -0.34 12.55 19.49
N ASN A 97 0.75 12.95 18.84
CA ASN A 97 0.73 13.88 17.72
C ASN A 97 1.58 13.38 16.54
N ALA A 98 1.18 13.75 15.33
CA ALA A 98 1.77 13.24 14.11
C ALA A 98 3.25 13.63 13.94
N ALA A 99 3.60 14.87 14.27
CA ALA A 99 4.94 15.36 14.08
C ALA A 99 5.94 14.62 14.96
N GLU A 100 5.59 14.42 16.25
CA GLU A 100 6.43 13.69 17.19
C GLU A 100 6.54 12.23 16.84
N LEU A 101 5.42 11.57 16.48
CA LEU A 101 5.42 10.16 16.11
C LEU A 101 6.28 9.92 14.85
N VAL A 102 6.16 10.75 13.83
CA VAL A 102 7.01 10.66 12.63
C VAL A 102 8.47 10.96 12.97
N ARG A 103 8.75 11.96 13.81
CA ARG A 103 10.11 12.24 14.28
C ARG A 103 10.74 11.03 14.98
N MET A 104 9.99 10.34 15.82
CA MET A 104 10.46 9.13 16.51
C MET A 104 10.72 7.99 15.51
N MET A 105 9.82 7.79 14.53
CA MET A 105 9.94 6.71 13.53
C MET A 105 11.08 6.94 12.55
N VAL A 106 11.25 8.17 12.04
CA VAL A 106 12.20 8.52 10.98
C VAL A 106 13.52 9.03 11.52
N GLY A 107 13.51 9.60 12.74
CA GLY A 107 14.71 10.18 13.39
C GLY A 107 15.04 11.61 12.97
N ARG A 108 14.22 12.22 12.11
CA ARG A 108 14.36 13.62 11.66
C ARG A 108 13.00 14.31 11.55
N PRO A 109 12.94 15.65 11.60
CA PRO A 109 11.69 16.39 11.47
C PRO A 109 10.99 16.16 10.12
N LEU A 110 9.66 16.24 10.13
CA LEU A 110 8.83 16.11 8.92
C LEU A 110 9.19 17.16 7.85
N SER A 111 9.56 18.37 8.28
CA SER A 111 9.99 19.45 7.38
C SER A 111 11.11 19.04 6.43
N ASP A 112 12.01 18.16 6.88
CA ASP A 112 13.17 17.73 6.11
C ASP A 112 12.82 16.63 5.08
N LEU A 113 11.64 16.02 5.21
CA LEU A 113 11.18 14.98 4.29
C LEU A 113 10.54 15.54 3.01
N PHE A 114 10.02 16.75 3.05
CA PHE A 114 9.26 17.36 1.94
C PHE A 114 10.02 18.45 1.20
N ASN A 115 11.30 18.72 1.55
CA ASN A 115 12.15 19.65 0.84
C ASN A 115 12.62 19.06 -0.51
N LYS A 116 11.67 18.86 -1.44
CA LYS A 116 12.02 18.57 -2.82
C LYS A 116 12.36 19.86 -3.52
N ALA A 117 13.63 20.04 -3.90
CA ALA A 117 13.99 21.11 -4.81
C ALA A 117 13.16 20.99 -6.10
N PRO A 118 12.66 22.12 -6.66
CA PRO A 118 11.98 22.09 -7.94
C PRO A 118 12.86 21.41 -8.99
N ALA A 119 12.38 20.33 -9.58
CA ALA A 119 13.09 19.72 -10.70
C ALA A 119 12.92 20.60 -11.94
N THR A 120 14.00 20.89 -12.64
CA THR A 120 13.93 21.51 -13.96
C THR A 120 13.52 20.43 -14.95
N ILE A 121 12.21 20.31 -15.18
CA ILE A 121 11.66 19.37 -16.14
C ILE A 121 11.67 20.07 -17.49
N SER A 122 12.50 19.62 -18.42
CA SER A 122 12.63 20.20 -19.75
C SER A 122 12.88 19.13 -20.80
N GLY A 123 12.60 19.47 -22.07
CA GLY A 123 12.84 18.59 -23.21
C GLY A 123 11.65 17.72 -23.61
N GLN A 124 11.86 16.95 -24.65
CA GLN A 124 10.88 15.98 -25.18
C GLN A 124 10.69 14.83 -24.21
N PRO A 125 9.51 14.19 -24.19
CA PRO A 125 9.29 12.99 -23.40
C PRO A 125 10.30 11.90 -23.72
N ARG A 126 10.91 11.32 -22.66
CA ARG A 126 11.75 10.15 -22.81
C ARG A 126 10.94 8.86 -22.94
N LEU A 127 9.83 8.78 -22.19
CA LEU A 127 8.81 7.74 -22.36
C LEU A 127 7.53 8.39 -22.82
N ASN A 128 6.96 7.88 -23.91
CA ASN A 128 5.62 8.25 -24.38
C ASN A 128 4.78 6.99 -24.56
N VAL A 129 3.63 6.95 -23.90
CA VAL A 129 2.67 5.85 -23.94
C VAL A 129 1.37 6.43 -24.49
N GLU A 130 0.87 5.86 -25.59
CA GLU A 130 -0.35 6.33 -26.25
C GLU A 130 -1.38 5.22 -26.32
N ALA A 131 -2.55 5.47 -25.74
CA ALA A 131 -3.73 4.62 -25.78
C ALA A 131 -3.45 3.13 -25.42
N LEU A 132 -2.49 2.86 -24.52
CA LEU A 132 -2.08 1.50 -24.17
C LEU A 132 -3.21 0.78 -23.43
N ALA A 133 -3.56 -0.42 -23.90
CA ALA A 133 -4.63 -1.24 -23.33
C ALA A 133 -4.34 -2.74 -23.47
N ASP A 134 -4.95 -3.56 -22.60
CA ASP A 134 -4.82 -5.03 -22.65
C ASP A 134 -6.07 -5.75 -23.21
N GLY A 135 -7.05 -4.98 -23.65
CA GLY A 135 -8.31 -5.53 -24.18
C GLY A 135 -9.25 -6.09 -23.11
N GLY A 136 -8.90 -5.92 -21.83
CA GLY A 136 -9.67 -6.43 -20.70
C GLY A 136 -9.80 -5.40 -19.60
N LYS A 137 -8.92 -5.47 -18.61
CA LYS A 137 -8.98 -4.66 -17.38
C LYS A 137 -8.46 -3.22 -17.60
N ILE A 138 -7.49 -3.03 -18.50
CA ILE A 138 -6.88 -1.73 -18.76
C ILE A 138 -7.50 -1.12 -19.99
N HIS A 139 -8.27 -0.07 -19.76
CA HIS A 139 -8.80 0.80 -20.81
C HIS A 139 -7.67 1.66 -21.40
N PRO A 140 -7.83 2.20 -22.64
CA PRO A 140 -6.82 3.02 -23.28
C PRO A 140 -6.30 4.12 -22.35
N CYS A 141 -5.02 4.06 -22.02
CA CYS A 141 -4.35 4.98 -21.11
C CYS A 141 -3.14 5.59 -21.81
N SER A 142 -2.97 6.91 -21.66
CA SER A 142 -1.84 7.65 -22.22
C SER A 142 -1.13 8.38 -21.10
N LEU A 143 0.20 8.37 -21.14
CA LEU A 143 1.06 9.14 -20.24
C LEU A 143 2.40 9.41 -20.91
N HIS A 144 3.09 10.41 -20.42
CA HIS A 144 4.47 10.67 -20.83
C HIS A 144 5.34 11.00 -19.62
N VAL A 145 6.63 10.74 -19.74
CA VAL A 145 7.64 11.03 -18.70
C VAL A 145 8.83 11.72 -19.37
N ARG A 146 9.21 12.90 -18.86
CA ARG A 146 10.34 13.68 -19.36
C ARG A 146 11.62 13.39 -18.58
N PRO A 147 12.79 13.75 -19.11
CA PRO A 147 14.05 13.66 -18.34
C PRO A 147 13.95 14.42 -17.01
N GLY A 148 14.37 13.77 -15.91
CA GLY A 148 14.32 14.35 -14.56
C GLY A 148 12.94 14.42 -13.92
N GLU A 149 11.87 13.97 -14.62
CA GLU A 149 10.51 13.92 -14.10
C GLU A 149 10.25 12.61 -13.34
N ILE A 150 9.48 12.72 -12.25
CA ILE A 150 8.90 11.58 -11.55
C ILE A 150 7.38 11.69 -11.69
N VAL A 151 6.78 10.77 -12.43
CA VAL A 151 5.32 10.68 -12.59
C VAL A 151 4.75 9.68 -11.60
N GLY A 152 3.84 10.12 -10.73
CA GLY A 152 3.15 9.25 -9.76
C GLY A 152 1.84 8.71 -10.33
N LEU A 153 1.65 7.38 -10.28
CA LEU A 153 0.38 6.73 -10.61
C LEU A 153 -0.43 6.51 -9.33
N ALA A 154 -1.46 7.32 -9.11
CA ALA A 154 -2.35 7.24 -7.96
C ALA A 154 -3.69 6.57 -8.32
N GLY A 155 -4.35 5.96 -7.33
CA GLY A 155 -5.66 5.34 -7.49
C GLY A 155 -5.96 4.32 -6.38
N LEU A 156 -7.21 3.88 -6.30
CA LEU A 156 -7.65 2.85 -5.32
C LEU A 156 -7.10 1.47 -5.68
N VAL A 157 -7.16 0.54 -4.71
CA VAL A 157 -6.87 -0.88 -4.95
C VAL A 157 -7.78 -1.39 -6.07
N GLY A 158 -7.20 -2.07 -7.05
CA GLY A 158 -7.93 -2.54 -8.23
C GLY A 158 -8.04 -1.55 -9.40
N ALA A 159 -7.52 -0.32 -9.28
CA ALA A 159 -7.57 0.70 -10.34
C ALA A 159 -6.68 0.41 -11.57
N GLY A 160 -5.93 -0.69 -11.59
CA GLY A 160 -5.13 -1.07 -12.76
C GLY A 160 -3.72 -0.49 -12.82
N ARG A 161 -3.25 0.22 -11.78
CA ARG A 161 -1.91 0.86 -11.78
C ARG A 161 -0.77 -0.13 -12.02
N SER A 162 -0.78 -1.24 -11.29
CA SER A 162 0.24 -2.27 -11.43
C SER A 162 0.16 -2.96 -12.80
N GLU A 163 -1.04 -3.18 -13.28
CA GLU A 163 -1.28 -3.79 -14.58
C GLU A 163 -0.82 -2.88 -15.73
N LEU A 164 -1.04 -1.57 -15.63
CA LEU A 164 -0.49 -0.59 -16.58
C LEU A 164 1.04 -0.60 -16.57
N ALA A 165 1.65 -0.60 -15.39
CA ALA A 165 3.12 -0.69 -15.26
C ALA A 165 3.64 -2.01 -15.86
N GLN A 166 2.94 -3.13 -15.66
CA GLN A 166 3.28 -4.43 -16.24
C GLN A 166 3.18 -4.44 -17.77
N LEU A 167 2.22 -3.70 -18.37
CA LEU A 167 2.12 -3.53 -19.82
C LEU A 167 3.32 -2.74 -20.35
N ILE A 168 3.66 -1.63 -19.72
CA ILE A 168 4.81 -0.79 -20.09
C ILE A 168 6.13 -1.56 -19.96
N PHE A 169 6.23 -2.42 -18.95
CA PHE A 169 7.45 -3.20 -18.66
C PHE A 169 7.52 -4.54 -19.43
N GLY A 170 6.48 -4.91 -20.18
CA GLY A 170 6.47 -6.14 -21.00
C GLY A 170 6.21 -7.43 -20.24
N ILE A 171 5.75 -7.39 -18.97
CA ILE A 171 5.27 -8.58 -18.24
C ILE A 171 3.91 -9.02 -18.79
N ARG A 172 3.08 -8.07 -19.21
CA ARG A 172 1.79 -8.30 -19.87
C ARG A 172 1.86 -7.77 -21.30
N HIS A 173 1.09 -8.38 -22.19
CA HIS A 173 1.01 -7.95 -23.57
C HIS A 173 -0.08 -6.91 -23.76
N ALA A 174 0.27 -5.79 -24.38
CA ALA A 174 -0.70 -4.81 -24.85
C ALA A 174 -1.41 -5.33 -26.12
N THR A 175 -2.72 -5.11 -26.19
CA THR A 175 -3.51 -5.42 -27.38
C THR A 175 -3.69 -4.19 -28.28
N HIS A 176 -3.55 -3.00 -27.70
CA HIS A 176 -3.71 -1.70 -28.37
C HIS A 176 -2.73 -0.68 -27.79
N GLY A 177 -2.49 0.36 -28.58
CA GLY A 177 -1.62 1.47 -28.19
C GLY A 177 -0.16 1.26 -28.55
N THR A 178 0.64 2.27 -28.27
CA THR A 178 2.07 2.30 -28.60
C THR A 178 2.89 2.80 -27.42
N VAL A 179 4.12 2.34 -27.36
CA VAL A 179 5.14 2.85 -26.45
C VAL A 179 6.31 3.36 -27.26
N ALA A 180 6.78 4.57 -26.96
CA ALA A 180 7.97 5.13 -27.57
C ALA A 180 8.96 5.55 -26.49
N ILE A 181 10.25 5.29 -26.74
CA ILE A 181 11.38 5.69 -25.89
C ILE A 181 12.28 6.60 -26.69
N ASP A 182 12.58 7.78 -26.16
CA ASP A 182 13.34 8.84 -26.85
C ASP A 182 12.82 9.13 -28.28
N GLY A 183 11.49 9.11 -28.43
CA GLY A 183 10.81 9.36 -29.71
C GLY A 183 10.78 8.17 -30.67
N GLN A 184 11.41 7.06 -30.35
CA GLN A 184 11.40 5.85 -31.15
C GLN A 184 10.34 4.86 -30.65
N SER A 185 9.45 4.42 -31.53
CA SER A 185 8.46 3.38 -31.16
C SER A 185 9.17 2.07 -30.87
N VAL A 186 8.82 1.47 -29.73
CA VAL A 186 9.36 0.18 -29.28
C VAL A 186 8.24 -0.84 -29.20
N HIS A 187 8.54 -2.06 -29.66
CA HIS A 187 7.63 -3.20 -29.51
C HIS A 187 8.10 -4.04 -28.33
N ILE A 188 7.40 -3.87 -27.20
CA ILE A 188 7.77 -4.53 -25.94
C ILE A 188 7.05 -5.87 -25.86
N THR A 189 7.79 -6.96 -25.89
CA THR A 189 7.30 -8.34 -25.75
C THR A 189 7.76 -9.00 -24.47
N SER A 190 8.80 -8.47 -23.86
CA SER A 190 9.38 -8.98 -22.61
C SER A 190 10.05 -7.86 -21.79
N PRO A 191 10.31 -8.09 -20.50
CA PRO A 191 11.09 -7.16 -19.66
C PRO A 191 12.55 -6.95 -20.07
N ARG A 192 13.03 -7.66 -21.11
CA ARG A 192 14.41 -7.58 -21.60
C ARG A 192 14.54 -6.66 -22.81
N ASP A 193 13.43 -6.27 -23.41
CA ASP A 193 13.38 -5.36 -24.53
C ASP A 193 13.51 -3.92 -24.02
#